data_09054e5d866486bd62baf17c1217d0c1
#
_entry.id   09054e5d866486bd62baf17c1217d0c1
#
_cell.length_a   1.000
_cell.length_b   1.000
_cell.length_c   1.000
_cell.angle_alpha   90.00
_cell.angle_beta   90.00
_cell.angle_gamma   90.00
#
_symmetry.space_group_name_H-M   'P 1'
#
loop_
_entity.id
_entity.type
_entity.pdbx_description
1 polymer ?
#
loop_
_entity_poly.entity_id
_entity_poly.type
_entity_poly.pdbx_seq_one_letter_code
_entity_poly.pdbx_strand_id
1 'polypeptide(L)'
;MPVSGIAKASKPAPLTADTLDPDEFDPLIPRVVQQALTRSPIRLPWQAEVLPLGMFFRSAATANGENPFSMQSAFDTDSLVSAPIEFTANDGNCSFRSSEVMSSSASTDHLSVGAGVGIDMPCLEGSVSVHYDQDVMENRDSNKASVTTSYRAGTVAFMRPPELSPDAFDVLYGQGIDAFSAIYGDFYVGGYRIGGDTSVLFSTDASSRSESERKRVNIDVETWLGDYHEETSTSSSSTTHSTVVHVSAYSTIEQALISQAVQMGTPEFKAATEKGRAISQRARGLEDSVAKILKEVGVREGRLVTREQCAQLCMRAVVVELLLVPVECLRQIRYWTIALYGCE
;
A
#
# COMPACT_ATOMS: atom_id res chain seq x y z
N MET A 1 44.12 18.47 30.09
CA MET A 1 43.33 17.29 29.72
C MET A 1 42.20 17.77 28.81
N PRO A 2 42.16 17.40 27.56
CA PRO A 2 41.10 17.84 26.65
C PRO A 2 39.85 16.99 26.86
N VAL A 3 38.71 17.65 27.00
CA VAL A 3 37.36 17.08 27.09
C VAL A 3 37.00 16.52 25.73
N SER A 4 36.78 15.22 25.69
CA SER A 4 36.38 14.43 24.50
C SER A 4 35.02 14.88 24.00
N GLY A 5 34.96 15.07 22.67
CA GLY A 5 33.79 15.56 21.95
C GLY A 5 32.58 14.60 22.04
N ILE A 6 31.44 15.19 22.28
CA ILE A 6 30.12 14.55 22.14
C ILE A 6 29.92 14.25 20.67
N ALA A 7 29.89 12.97 20.32
CA ALA A 7 29.54 12.52 18.99
C ALA A 7 28.11 13.00 18.68
N LYS A 8 27.96 13.79 17.62
CA LYS A 8 26.67 14.14 17.05
C LYS A 8 25.97 12.86 16.63
N ALA A 9 24.83 12.58 17.25
CA ALA A 9 23.93 11.53 16.78
C ALA A 9 23.59 11.80 15.31
N SER A 10 23.98 10.89 14.43
CA SER A 10 23.63 10.92 13.03
C SER A 10 22.10 10.84 12.91
N LYS A 11 21.53 11.81 12.20
CA LYS A 11 20.12 11.80 11.79
C LYS A 11 19.83 10.44 11.16
N PRO A 12 18.79 9.69 11.60
CA PRO A 12 18.47 8.43 10.95
C PRO A 12 18.20 8.71 9.46
N ALA A 13 18.85 7.93 8.60
CA ALA A 13 18.62 8.00 7.16
C ALA A 13 17.12 7.82 6.89
N PRO A 14 16.54 8.54 5.91
CA PRO A 14 15.17 8.28 5.50
C PRO A 14 15.08 6.81 5.10
N LEU A 15 14.13 6.09 5.72
CA LEU A 15 13.81 4.71 5.36
C LEU A 15 13.32 4.72 3.90
N THR A 16 14.26 4.56 2.97
CA THR A 16 13.94 4.13 1.62
C THR A 16 13.33 2.74 1.80
N ALA A 17 12.11 2.57 1.32
CA ALA A 17 11.55 1.25 1.17
C ALA A 17 12.43 0.54 0.11
N ASP A 18 13.47 -0.14 0.56
CA ASP A 18 14.10 -1.18 -0.22
C ASP A 18 12.97 -2.17 -0.49
N THR A 19 12.57 -2.25 -1.72
CA THR A 19 11.74 -3.32 -2.24
C THR A 19 12.58 -4.57 -2.03
N LEU A 20 12.26 -5.30 -0.96
CA LEU A 20 12.81 -6.63 -0.75
C LEU A 20 12.56 -7.40 -2.04
N ASP A 21 13.61 -8.03 -2.54
CA ASP A 21 13.54 -8.81 -3.79
C ASP A 21 12.44 -9.87 -3.61
N PRO A 22 11.41 -9.90 -4.48
CA PRO A 22 10.34 -10.89 -4.39
C PRO A 22 10.85 -12.34 -4.38
N ASP A 23 12.03 -12.58 -4.92
CA ASP A 23 12.66 -13.91 -5.01
C ASP A 23 13.33 -14.35 -3.69
N GLU A 24 13.52 -13.46 -2.71
CA GLU A 24 14.07 -13.81 -1.39
C GLU A 24 13.03 -14.39 -0.41
N PHE A 25 11.73 -14.34 -0.76
CA PHE A 25 10.67 -14.78 0.14
C PHE A 25 10.30 -16.25 -0.08
N ASP A 26 10.13 -16.98 1.04
CA ASP A 26 9.55 -18.33 1.01
C ASP A 26 8.08 -18.24 0.53
N PRO A 27 7.72 -18.86 -0.61
CA PRO A 27 6.37 -18.79 -1.15
C PRO A 27 5.30 -19.43 -0.26
N LEU A 28 5.71 -20.23 0.73
CA LEU A 28 4.81 -20.90 1.68
C LEU A 28 4.48 -20.02 2.89
N ILE A 29 5.16 -18.91 3.08
CA ILE A 29 4.96 -18.00 4.21
C ILE A 29 4.41 -16.66 3.69
N PRO A 30 3.27 -16.15 4.22
CA PRO A 30 2.76 -14.84 3.84
C PRO A 30 3.82 -13.74 3.97
N ARG A 31 3.94 -12.88 2.98
CA ARG A 31 4.98 -11.84 2.93
C ARG A 31 4.96 -10.92 4.15
N VAL A 32 3.77 -10.62 4.69
CA VAL A 32 3.65 -9.81 5.90
C VAL A 32 4.34 -10.47 7.09
N VAL A 33 4.26 -11.80 7.22
CA VAL A 33 4.94 -12.56 8.28
C VAL A 33 6.45 -12.49 8.10
N GLN A 34 6.94 -12.64 6.86
CA GLN A 34 8.36 -12.53 6.56
C GLN A 34 8.91 -11.14 6.84
N GLN A 35 8.16 -10.08 6.47
CA GLN A 35 8.51 -8.72 6.82
C GLN A 35 8.48 -8.48 8.33
N ALA A 36 7.53 -9.08 9.05
CA ALA A 36 7.46 -8.96 10.50
C ALA A 36 8.73 -9.50 11.20
N LEU A 37 9.35 -10.55 10.64
CA LEU A 37 10.61 -11.08 11.16
C LEU A 37 11.76 -10.08 11.12
N THR A 38 11.72 -9.10 10.23
CA THR A 38 12.74 -8.03 10.17
C THR A 38 12.60 -7.00 11.29
N ARG A 39 11.50 -7.02 12.04
CA ARG A 39 11.14 -6.03 13.08
C ARG A 39 11.21 -4.58 12.59
N SER A 40 10.99 -4.39 11.31
CA SER A 40 10.92 -3.08 10.66
C SER A 40 9.47 -2.65 10.49
N PRO A 41 9.17 -1.34 10.42
CA PRO A 41 7.82 -0.87 10.11
C PRO A 41 7.32 -1.42 8.77
N ILE A 42 6.08 -1.93 8.77
CA ILE A 42 5.43 -2.49 7.58
C ILE A 42 4.46 -1.45 7.01
N ARG A 43 4.44 -1.30 5.70
CA ARG A 43 3.42 -0.52 4.98
C ARG A 43 2.41 -1.49 4.40
N LEU A 44 1.21 -1.46 4.96
CA LEU A 44 0.12 -2.32 4.53
C LEU A 44 -0.81 -1.52 3.63
N PRO A 45 -1.05 -1.92 2.36
CA PRO A 45 -2.05 -1.29 1.51
C PRO A 45 -3.39 -1.25 2.24
N TRP A 46 -4.10 -0.12 2.16
CA TRP A 46 -5.35 0.02 2.89
C TRP A 46 -6.36 0.81 2.09
N GLN A 47 -7.63 0.47 2.25
CA GLN A 47 -8.71 1.22 1.60
C GLN A 47 -10.03 1.12 2.36
N ALA A 48 -10.73 2.24 2.33
CA ALA A 48 -12.17 2.38 2.56
C ALA A 48 -12.72 1.97 3.93
N GLU A 49 -12.00 1.25 4.76
CA GLU A 49 -12.44 0.92 6.11
C GLU A 49 -11.82 1.83 7.15
N VAL A 50 -12.61 2.19 8.15
CA VAL A 50 -12.12 2.98 9.27
C VAL A 50 -11.39 2.05 10.24
N LEU A 51 -10.06 2.16 10.24
CA LEU A 51 -9.22 1.45 11.21
C LEU A 51 -8.57 2.48 12.15
N PRO A 52 -8.85 2.42 13.46
CA PRO A 52 -8.30 3.41 14.40
C PRO A 52 -6.79 3.33 14.54
N LEU A 53 -6.13 4.49 14.68
CA LEU A 53 -4.75 4.53 15.16
C LEU A 53 -4.64 3.90 16.54
N GLY A 54 -3.59 3.12 16.77
CA GLY A 54 -3.36 2.39 18.00
C GLY A 54 -3.98 0.98 18.03
N MET A 55 -4.68 0.55 16.98
CA MET A 55 -5.12 -0.85 16.87
C MET A 55 -3.93 -1.77 16.71
N PHE A 56 -3.92 -2.87 17.45
CA PHE A 56 -2.83 -3.84 17.39
C PHE A 56 -3.02 -4.83 16.25
N PHE A 57 -1.91 -5.34 15.76
CA PHE A 57 -1.82 -6.23 14.62
C PHE A 57 -0.94 -7.45 14.98
N ARG A 58 -1.44 -8.65 14.75
CA ARG A 58 -0.75 -9.92 14.97
C ARG A 58 -0.31 -10.50 13.63
N SER A 59 0.96 -10.38 13.29
CA SER A 59 1.46 -10.88 12.01
C SER A 59 1.27 -12.38 11.84
N ALA A 60 1.43 -13.15 12.91
CA ALA A 60 1.25 -14.61 12.90
C ALA A 60 -0.18 -15.06 12.54
N ALA A 61 -1.21 -14.23 12.80
CA ALA A 61 -2.60 -14.56 12.47
C ALA A 61 -2.82 -14.63 10.94
N THR A 62 -2.04 -13.88 10.17
CA THR A 62 -2.14 -13.89 8.70
C THR A 62 -1.74 -15.23 8.10
N ALA A 63 -0.81 -15.95 8.72
CA ALA A 63 -0.40 -17.28 8.25
C ALA A 63 -1.53 -18.32 8.34
N ASN A 64 -2.51 -18.09 9.22
CA ASN A 64 -3.67 -18.96 9.42
C ASN A 64 -4.91 -18.48 8.66
N GLY A 65 -4.82 -17.39 7.90
CA GLY A 65 -5.98 -16.77 7.26
C GLY A 65 -6.95 -16.10 8.25
N GLU A 66 -6.50 -15.80 9.48
CA GLU A 66 -7.30 -15.12 10.49
C GLU A 66 -7.19 -13.60 10.35
N ASN A 67 -8.18 -12.87 10.86
CA ASN A 67 -8.10 -11.41 10.95
C ASN A 67 -6.94 -11.02 11.88
N PRO A 68 -5.91 -10.33 11.38
CA PRO A 68 -4.74 -9.98 12.17
C PRO A 68 -4.97 -8.81 13.13
N PHE A 69 -6.04 -8.03 12.93
CA PHE A 69 -6.32 -6.87 13.79
C PHE A 69 -6.95 -7.31 15.10
N SER A 70 -6.28 -7.01 16.20
CA SER A 70 -6.74 -7.35 17.54
C SER A 70 -7.72 -6.31 18.07
N MET A 71 -8.86 -6.77 18.55
CA MET A 71 -9.83 -5.91 19.26
C MET A 71 -9.35 -5.52 20.66
N GLN A 72 -8.38 -6.22 21.22
CA GLN A 72 -7.80 -5.94 22.52
C GLN A 72 -6.63 -4.97 22.38
N SER A 73 -6.74 -3.78 22.98
CA SER A 73 -5.66 -2.80 23.00
C SER A 73 -4.73 -3.04 24.20
N ALA A 74 -3.42 -2.99 23.95
CA ALA A 74 -2.43 -2.94 25.03
C ALA A 74 -2.22 -1.51 25.55
N PHE A 75 -2.76 -0.49 24.86
CA PHE A 75 -2.62 0.89 25.31
C PHE A 75 -3.61 1.23 26.41
N ASP A 76 -3.18 2.06 27.33
CA ASP A 76 -4.07 2.72 28.29
C ASP A 76 -5.08 3.60 27.55
N THR A 77 -6.36 3.51 27.95
CA THR A 77 -7.45 4.18 27.24
C THR A 77 -7.32 5.71 27.26
N ASP A 78 -6.96 6.29 28.41
CA ASP A 78 -6.84 7.74 28.55
C ASP A 78 -5.62 8.24 27.77
N SER A 79 -4.51 7.50 27.85
CA SER A 79 -3.32 7.77 27.06
C SER A 79 -3.59 7.67 25.55
N LEU A 80 -4.31 6.63 25.13
CA LEU A 80 -4.69 6.45 23.73
C LEU A 80 -5.56 7.60 23.23
N VAL A 81 -6.59 8.01 23.99
CA VAL A 81 -7.50 9.11 23.60
C VAL A 81 -6.78 10.45 23.55
N SER A 82 -5.87 10.71 24.49
CA SER A 82 -5.14 11.98 24.61
C SER A 82 -3.90 12.07 23.74
N ALA A 83 -3.44 10.96 23.14
CA ALA A 83 -2.25 10.94 22.30
C ALA A 83 -2.37 11.90 21.12
N PRO A 84 -1.45 12.86 20.96
CA PRO A 84 -1.50 13.85 19.89
C PRO A 84 -1.18 13.19 18.55
N ILE A 85 -2.00 13.48 17.54
CA ILE A 85 -1.84 13.03 16.16
C ILE A 85 -1.50 14.24 15.31
N GLU A 86 -0.54 14.10 14.40
CA GLU A 86 -0.08 15.17 13.52
C GLU A 86 -0.08 14.70 12.06
N PHE A 87 -0.33 15.65 11.17
CA PHE A 87 -0.08 15.48 9.75
C PHE A 87 1.26 16.11 9.38
N THR A 88 2.15 15.28 8.85
CA THR A 88 3.44 15.72 8.30
C THR A 88 3.38 15.58 6.78
N ALA A 89 3.45 16.70 6.07
CA ALA A 89 3.56 16.68 4.63
C ALA A 89 4.90 16.07 4.19
N ASN A 90 4.96 15.49 3.02
CA ASN A 90 6.24 15.06 2.45
C ASN A 90 7.06 16.32 2.11
N ASP A 91 8.29 16.41 2.65
CA ASP A 91 9.21 17.55 2.47
C ASP A 91 9.38 17.90 0.99
N GLY A 92 8.60 18.89 0.48
CA GLY A 92 8.79 19.55 -0.80
C GLY A 92 8.90 18.69 -2.07
N ASN A 93 9.14 17.42 -1.92
CA ASN A 93 9.07 16.42 -2.98
C ASN A 93 7.72 15.75 -2.92
N CYS A 94 6.72 16.35 -3.58
CA CYS A 94 5.58 15.59 -4.06
C CYS A 94 6.15 14.36 -4.74
N SER A 95 6.11 13.21 -4.08
CA SER A 95 6.54 11.97 -4.67
C SER A 95 5.46 11.50 -5.64
N PHE A 96 5.26 12.28 -6.68
CA PHE A 96 4.51 11.87 -7.84
C PHE A 96 5.39 10.86 -8.57
N ARG A 97 4.99 9.61 -8.52
CA ARG A 97 5.63 8.55 -9.27
C ARG A 97 4.67 8.11 -10.35
N SER A 98 4.95 8.49 -11.58
CA SER A 98 4.38 7.86 -12.76
C SER A 98 5.40 6.84 -13.25
N SER A 99 4.99 5.60 -13.41
CA SER A 99 5.80 4.58 -14.08
C SER A 99 4.98 3.99 -15.21
N GLU A 100 5.57 3.98 -16.39
CA GLU A 100 5.05 3.29 -17.55
C GLU A 100 5.95 2.08 -17.81
N VAL A 101 5.35 0.91 -17.83
CA VAL A 101 6.03 -0.32 -18.23
C VAL A 101 5.27 -0.90 -19.40
N MET A 102 5.92 -0.90 -20.57
CA MET A 102 5.35 -1.41 -21.80
C MET A 102 6.05 -2.70 -22.17
N SER A 103 5.26 -3.68 -22.64
CA SER A 103 5.78 -4.94 -23.19
C SER A 103 6.64 -5.78 -22.25
N SER A 104 6.51 -5.59 -20.93
CA SER A 104 7.13 -6.47 -19.94
C SER A 104 6.26 -7.69 -19.68
N SER A 105 6.88 -8.87 -19.59
CA SER A 105 6.25 -10.10 -19.12
C SER A 105 6.45 -10.34 -17.62
N ALA A 106 7.32 -9.58 -16.97
CA ALA A 106 7.54 -9.69 -15.53
C ALA A 106 6.35 -9.13 -14.76
N SER A 107 5.69 -9.96 -13.96
CA SER A 107 4.50 -9.53 -13.20
C SER A 107 4.81 -8.44 -12.18
N THR A 108 6.00 -8.45 -11.58
CA THR A 108 6.44 -7.49 -10.58
C THR A 108 6.47 -6.04 -11.07
N ASP A 109 6.73 -5.83 -12.38
CA ASP A 109 6.82 -4.50 -12.98
C ASP A 109 5.44 -3.82 -13.08
N HIS A 110 4.37 -4.60 -13.04
CA HIS A 110 2.99 -4.15 -13.25
C HIS A 110 2.17 -4.05 -11.97
N LEU A 111 2.73 -4.46 -10.83
CA LEU A 111 2.02 -4.42 -9.55
C LEU A 111 1.77 -2.98 -9.06
N SER A 112 0.78 -2.82 -8.21
CA SER A 112 0.46 -1.55 -7.56
C SER A 112 1.61 -1.07 -6.66
N VAL A 113 1.61 0.21 -6.33
CA VAL A 113 2.55 0.75 -5.35
C VAL A 113 2.18 0.22 -3.96
N GLY A 114 3.11 -0.46 -3.31
CA GLY A 114 2.84 -1.17 -2.03
C GLY A 114 2.49 -2.64 -2.20
N ALA A 115 2.56 -3.13 -3.44
CA ALA A 115 2.31 -4.51 -3.77
C ALA A 115 3.22 -5.50 -3.05
N GLY A 116 2.68 -6.66 -2.80
CA GLY A 116 3.41 -7.80 -2.29
C GLY A 116 3.20 -8.10 -0.81
N VAL A 117 2.74 -7.14 0.00
CA VAL A 117 2.53 -7.35 1.44
C VAL A 117 1.13 -7.89 1.75
N GLY A 118 0.14 -7.58 0.91
CA GLY A 118 -1.27 -7.81 1.23
C GLY A 118 -2.05 -8.77 0.35
N ILE A 119 -1.44 -9.35 -0.69
CA ILE A 119 -2.16 -10.14 -1.71
C ILE A 119 -2.92 -11.33 -1.10
N ASP A 120 -2.38 -11.95 -0.06
CA ASP A 120 -2.93 -13.17 0.57
C ASP A 120 -3.63 -12.88 1.91
N MET A 121 -3.97 -11.61 2.20
CA MET A 121 -4.57 -11.25 3.48
C MET A 121 -6.10 -11.11 3.39
N PRO A 122 -6.88 -11.92 4.12
CA PRO A 122 -8.34 -11.85 4.09
C PRO A 122 -8.92 -10.48 4.46
N CYS A 123 -8.25 -9.74 5.34
CA CYS A 123 -8.69 -8.40 5.74
C CYS A 123 -8.53 -7.33 4.63
N LEU A 124 -7.90 -7.67 3.50
CA LEU A 124 -7.69 -6.78 2.37
C LEU A 124 -8.50 -7.18 1.12
N GLU A 125 -9.35 -8.19 1.22
CA GLU A 125 -10.20 -8.64 0.09
C GLU A 125 -11.08 -7.52 -0.49
N GLY A 126 -11.39 -6.48 0.26
CA GLY A 126 -12.12 -5.30 -0.22
C GLY A 126 -11.26 -4.24 -0.92
N SER A 127 -9.93 -4.40 -0.96
CA SER A 127 -9.03 -3.41 -1.53
C SER A 127 -8.96 -3.52 -3.06
N VAL A 128 -9.26 -2.42 -3.77
CA VAL A 128 -9.19 -2.40 -5.25
C VAL A 128 -7.77 -2.57 -5.77
N SER A 129 -6.75 -2.12 -5.04
CA SER A 129 -5.35 -2.34 -5.41
C SER A 129 -4.92 -3.79 -5.25
N VAL A 130 -5.39 -4.47 -4.20
CA VAL A 130 -5.12 -5.90 -3.97
C VAL A 130 -5.76 -6.76 -5.05
N HIS A 131 -7.02 -6.49 -5.42
CA HIS A 131 -7.66 -7.18 -6.53
C HIS A 131 -6.92 -6.97 -7.86
N TYR A 132 -6.49 -5.74 -8.12
CA TYR A 132 -5.66 -5.46 -9.28
C TYR A 132 -4.35 -6.26 -9.27
N ASP A 133 -3.68 -6.34 -8.13
CA ASP A 133 -2.45 -7.12 -7.99
C ASP A 133 -2.69 -8.63 -8.16
N GLN A 134 -3.83 -9.15 -7.69
CA GLN A 134 -4.26 -10.53 -7.96
C GLN A 134 -4.44 -10.76 -9.46
N ASP A 135 -5.15 -9.88 -10.18
CA ASP A 135 -5.29 -9.95 -11.63
C ASP A 135 -3.93 -9.96 -12.35
N VAL A 136 -2.98 -9.12 -11.91
CA VAL A 136 -1.62 -9.09 -12.45
C VAL A 136 -0.91 -10.42 -12.24
N MET A 137 -1.06 -11.01 -11.06
CA MET A 137 -0.40 -12.28 -10.71
C MET A 137 -1.05 -13.50 -11.36
N GLU A 138 -2.37 -13.51 -11.53
CA GLU A 138 -3.08 -14.58 -12.25
C GLU A 138 -2.67 -14.66 -13.72
N ASN A 139 -2.35 -13.53 -14.32
CA ASN A 139 -1.94 -13.42 -15.72
C ASN A 139 -0.40 -13.51 -15.90
N ARG A 140 0.32 -14.32 -15.11
CA ARG A 140 1.80 -14.37 -15.09
C ARG A 140 2.46 -14.60 -16.44
N ASP A 141 1.87 -15.44 -17.29
CA ASP A 141 2.45 -15.86 -18.57
C ASP A 141 1.97 -14.99 -19.75
N SER A 142 1.27 -13.89 -19.48
CA SER A 142 0.74 -13.00 -20.50
C SER A 142 1.68 -11.83 -20.81
N ASN A 143 1.59 -11.31 -22.03
CA ASN A 143 2.19 -10.02 -22.36
C ASN A 143 1.41 -8.92 -21.66
N LYS A 144 2.10 -8.02 -20.99
CA LYS A 144 1.51 -6.97 -20.17
C LYS A 144 1.99 -5.60 -20.57
N ALA A 145 1.10 -4.62 -20.45
CA ALA A 145 1.43 -3.21 -20.49
C ALA A 145 0.61 -2.49 -19.43
N SER A 146 1.23 -1.65 -18.63
CA SER A 146 0.56 -0.92 -17.55
C SER A 146 1.03 0.51 -17.43
N VAL A 147 0.12 1.34 -16.92
CA VAL A 147 0.40 2.71 -16.50
C VAL A 147 -0.04 2.84 -15.05
N THR A 148 0.89 3.14 -14.17
CA THR A 148 0.64 3.32 -12.74
C THR A 148 1.01 4.73 -12.32
N THR A 149 0.11 5.39 -11.61
CA THR A 149 0.34 6.72 -11.02
C THR A 149 0.07 6.67 -9.54
N SER A 150 0.98 7.21 -8.76
CA SER A 150 0.92 7.23 -7.30
C SER A 150 1.27 8.61 -6.78
N TYR A 151 0.46 9.12 -5.85
CA TYR A 151 0.70 10.36 -5.15
C TYR A 151 0.69 10.15 -3.65
N ARG A 152 1.65 10.74 -2.95
CA ARG A 152 1.78 10.68 -1.49
C ARG A 152 1.87 12.11 -0.93
N ALA A 153 0.77 12.57 -0.32
CA ALA A 153 0.70 13.90 0.28
C ALA A 153 1.48 14.00 1.59
N GLY A 154 1.49 12.92 2.38
CA GLY A 154 2.17 12.93 3.67
C GLY A 154 1.74 11.77 4.56
N THR A 155 1.95 11.96 5.86
CA THR A 155 1.67 10.95 6.89
C THR A 155 0.89 11.56 8.03
N VAL A 156 -0.19 10.90 8.45
CA VAL A 156 -0.90 11.19 9.70
C VAL A 156 -0.48 10.13 10.71
N ALA A 157 0.13 10.52 11.82
CA ALA A 157 0.66 9.57 12.80
C ALA A 157 0.64 10.14 14.22
N PHE A 158 0.81 9.27 15.21
CA PHE A 158 1.08 9.73 16.57
C PHE A 158 2.40 10.51 16.62
N MET A 159 2.39 11.70 17.24
CA MET A 159 3.62 12.42 17.58
C MET A 159 4.42 11.66 18.64
N ARG A 160 3.71 11.00 19.55
CA ARG A 160 4.25 10.08 20.55
C ARG A 160 3.26 8.93 20.69
N PRO A 161 3.75 7.68 20.70
CA PRO A 161 2.90 6.53 20.95
C PRO A 161 2.20 6.66 22.32
N PRO A 162 0.98 6.13 22.44
CA PRO A 162 0.32 6.02 23.74
C PRO A 162 1.10 5.14 24.71
N GLU A 163 0.82 5.28 26.01
CA GLU A 163 1.39 4.43 27.05
C GLU A 163 0.67 3.09 27.14
N LEU A 164 1.38 2.05 27.54
CA LEU A 164 0.79 0.75 27.81
C LEU A 164 -0.12 0.80 29.04
N SER A 165 -1.18 0.01 29.02
CA SER A 165 -2.05 -0.21 30.18
C SER A 165 -1.33 -1.00 31.28
N PRO A 166 -1.77 -0.89 32.56
CA PRO A 166 -1.23 -1.70 33.64
C PRO A 166 -1.27 -3.21 33.32
N ASP A 167 -2.39 -3.70 32.78
CA ASP A 167 -2.53 -5.11 32.43
C ASP A 167 -1.53 -5.56 31.36
N ALA A 168 -1.26 -4.70 30.38
CA ALA A 168 -0.25 -4.98 29.36
C ALA A 168 1.18 -5.00 29.93
N PHE A 169 1.44 -4.14 30.92
CA PHE A 169 2.67 -4.19 31.68
C PHE A 169 2.81 -5.49 32.47
N ASP A 170 1.76 -5.93 33.16
CA ASP A 170 1.79 -7.17 33.95
C ASP A 170 2.10 -8.38 33.05
N VAL A 171 1.52 -8.44 31.85
CA VAL A 171 1.85 -9.47 30.86
C VAL A 171 3.31 -9.37 30.42
N LEU A 172 3.80 -8.16 30.07
CA LEU A 172 5.17 -7.95 29.60
C LEU A 172 6.20 -8.36 30.67
N TYR A 173 6.01 -7.92 31.91
CA TYR A 173 6.96 -8.20 33.01
C TYR A 173 6.87 -9.61 33.57
N GLY A 174 5.65 -10.19 33.57
CA GLY A 174 5.41 -11.52 34.13
C GLY A 174 5.66 -12.66 33.15
N GLN A 175 5.39 -12.44 31.86
CA GLN A 175 5.38 -13.51 30.85
C GLN A 175 6.30 -13.22 29.64
N GLY A 176 6.81 -12.00 29.51
CA GLY A 176 7.74 -11.60 28.46
C GLY A 176 7.09 -11.13 27.18
N ILE A 177 7.95 -10.74 26.19
CA ILE A 177 7.52 -10.12 24.94
C ILE A 177 6.74 -11.06 24.03
N ASP A 178 7.07 -12.35 24.04
CA ASP A 178 6.39 -13.34 23.21
C ASP A 178 4.92 -13.53 23.64
N ALA A 179 4.68 -13.58 24.97
CA ALA A 179 3.32 -13.64 25.50
C ALA A 179 2.55 -12.33 25.24
N PHE A 180 3.22 -11.19 25.37
CA PHE A 180 2.64 -9.89 25.02
C PHE A 180 2.21 -9.87 23.55
N SER A 181 3.08 -10.27 22.64
CA SER A 181 2.80 -10.31 21.20
C SER A 181 1.70 -11.30 20.84
N ALA A 182 1.62 -12.44 21.53
CA ALA A 182 0.56 -13.43 21.32
C ALA A 182 -0.83 -12.91 21.74
N ILE A 183 -0.91 -12.11 22.80
CA ILE A 183 -2.15 -11.57 23.36
C ILE A 183 -2.60 -10.33 22.58
N TYR A 184 -1.73 -9.35 22.45
CA TYR A 184 -2.07 -8.03 21.90
C TYR A 184 -1.71 -7.90 20.42
N GLY A 185 -0.53 -8.34 20.03
CA GLY A 185 0.05 -8.21 18.70
C GLY A 185 1.52 -7.81 18.76
N ASP A 186 2.22 -8.04 17.68
CA ASP A 186 3.63 -7.70 17.48
C ASP A 186 3.82 -6.35 16.78
N PHE A 187 2.75 -5.79 16.22
CA PHE A 187 2.69 -4.45 15.65
C PHE A 187 1.47 -3.68 16.14
N TYR A 188 1.47 -2.38 15.89
CA TYR A 188 0.29 -1.52 16.04
C TYR A 188 0.21 -0.52 14.89
N VAL A 189 -0.99 -0.04 14.58
CA VAL A 189 -1.23 1.02 13.59
C VAL A 189 -0.73 2.35 14.17
N GLY A 190 0.49 2.73 13.82
CA GLY A 190 1.13 3.97 14.29
C GLY A 190 0.77 5.18 13.46
N GLY A 191 0.32 4.98 12.21
CA GLY A 191 0.00 6.07 11.30
C GLY A 191 -0.66 5.61 10.01
N TYR A 192 -1.02 6.59 9.17
CA TYR A 192 -1.57 6.44 7.83
C TYR A 192 -0.72 7.18 6.81
N ARG A 193 -0.48 6.57 5.66
CA ARG A 193 0.01 7.28 4.48
C ARG A 193 -1.17 7.85 3.72
N ILE A 194 -1.12 9.15 3.47
CA ILE A 194 -2.16 9.90 2.79
C ILE A 194 -1.77 10.11 1.33
N GLY A 195 -2.67 9.76 0.42
CA GLY A 195 -2.39 9.86 -1.00
C GLY A 195 -3.50 9.29 -1.86
N GLY A 196 -3.13 8.88 -3.06
CA GLY A 196 -3.99 8.19 -4.01
C GLY A 196 -3.16 7.42 -5.03
N ASP A 197 -3.73 6.34 -5.54
CA ASP A 197 -3.13 5.49 -6.55
C ASP A 197 -4.13 5.18 -7.65
N THR A 198 -3.63 5.10 -8.87
CA THR A 198 -4.38 4.61 -10.04
C THR A 198 -3.47 3.72 -10.87
N SER A 199 -4.00 2.66 -11.42
CA SER A 199 -3.30 1.86 -12.43
C SER A 199 -4.25 1.34 -13.49
N VAL A 200 -3.72 1.14 -14.67
CA VAL A 200 -4.40 0.47 -15.77
C VAL A 200 -3.45 -0.57 -16.35
N LEU A 201 -3.92 -1.80 -16.48
CA LEU A 201 -3.20 -2.94 -17.04
C LEU A 201 -3.94 -3.46 -18.25
N PHE A 202 -3.19 -3.78 -19.30
CA PHE A 202 -3.63 -4.60 -20.42
C PHE A 202 -2.77 -5.85 -20.44
N SER A 203 -3.40 -7.01 -20.46
CA SER A 203 -2.70 -8.28 -20.61
C SER A 203 -3.36 -9.14 -21.68
N THR A 204 -2.55 -9.88 -22.41
CA THR A 204 -3.02 -10.78 -23.45
C THR A 204 -2.45 -12.16 -23.20
N ASP A 205 -3.30 -13.19 -23.29
CA ASP A 205 -2.85 -14.57 -23.16
C ASP A 205 -1.85 -14.91 -24.28
N ALA A 206 -0.61 -15.20 -23.88
CA ALA A 206 0.49 -15.46 -24.78
C ALA A 206 0.72 -16.97 -25.02
N SER A 207 0.06 -17.84 -24.25
CA SER A 207 0.41 -19.27 -24.16
C SER A 207 0.08 -20.07 -25.42
N SER A 208 -0.79 -19.57 -26.31
CA SER A 208 -1.32 -20.33 -27.46
C SER A 208 -0.98 -19.76 -28.84
N ARG A 209 -0.07 -18.77 -28.95
CA ARG A 209 0.10 -18.02 -30.20
C ARG A 209 1.47 -18.19 -30.83
N SER A 210 1.51 -18.09 -32.16
CA SER A 210 2.76 -18.00 -32.92
C SER A 210 3.52 -16.72 -32.57
N GLU A 211 4.85 -16.72 -32.71
CA GLU A 211 5.68 -15.56 -32.40
C GLU A 211 5.30 -14.29 -33.20
N SER A 212 4.79 -14.50 -34.44
CA SER A 212 4.30 -13.41 -35.28
C SER A 212 3.00 -12.78 -34.77
N GLU A 213 2.10 -13.58 -34.19
CA GLU A 213 0.88 -13.10 -33.55
C GLU A 213 1.17 -12.36 -32.26
N ARG A 214 2.13 -12.84 -31.43
CA ARG A 214 2.58 -12.13 -30.22
C ARG A 214 3.13 -10.75 -30.55
N LYS A 215 4.00 -10.64 -31.55
CA LYS A 215 4.54 -9.34 -32.00
C LYS A 215 3.44 -8.38 -32.47
N ARG A 216 2.43 -8.91 -33.19
CA ARG A 216 1.34 -8.07 -33.66
C ARG A 216 0.46 -7.56 -32.51
N VAL A 217 0.12 -8.41 -31.55
CA VAL A 217 -0.65 -8.03 -30.36
C VAL A 217 0.12 -7.02 -29.50
N ASN A 218 1.43 -7.19 -29.34
CA ASN A 218 2.25 -6.21 -28.60
C ASN A 218 2.22 -4.84 -29.27
N ILE A 219 2.40 -4.78 -30.61
CA ILE A 219 2.31 -3.54 -31.37
C ILE A 219 0.93 -2.89 -31.22
N ASP A 220 -0.14 -3.68 -31.25
CA ASP A 220 -1.50 -3.17 -31.08
C ASP A 220 -1.74 -2.61 -29.67
N VAL A 221 -1.23 -3.26 -28.63
CA VAL A 221 -1.31 -2.80 -27.24
C VAL A 221 -0.44 -1.55 -27.02
N GLU A 222 0.79 -1.56 -27.57
CA GLU A 222 1.69 -0.40 -27.49
C GLU A 222 1.12 0.81 -28.24
N THR A 223 0.59 0.60 -29.46
CA THR A 223 -0.06 1.67 -30.24
C THR A 223 -1.26 2.23 -29.48
N TRP A 224 -2.05 1.35 -28.89
CA TRP A 224 -3.22 1.75 -28.13
C TRP A 224 -2.84 2.52 -26.84
N LEU A 225 -1.77 2.14 -26.14
CA LEU A 225 -1.23 2.90 -25.02
C LEU A 225 -0.60 4.22 -25.47
N GLY A 226 0.06 4.27 -26.61
CA GLY A 226 0.56 5.51 -27.23
C GLY A 226 -0.57 6.49 -27.55
N ASP A 227 -1.66 6.01 -28.19
CA ASP A 227 -2.87 6.81 -28.45
C ASP A 227 -3.58 7.24 -27.15
N TYR A 228 -3.31 6.55 -26.06
CA TYR A 228 -3.82 6.87 -24.75
C TYR A 228 -3.13 8.11 -24.13
N HIS A 229 -1.88 8.35 -24.43
CA HIS A 229 -1.14 9.54 -23.98
C HIS A 229 -1.36 10.77 -24.86
N GLU A 230 -1.52 10.56 -26.15
CA GLU A 230 -1.82 11.64 -27.08
C GLU A 230 -3.33 11.60 -27.40
N GLU A 231 -4.08 12.63 -27.11
CA GLU A 231 -5.53 12.76 -27.39
C GLU A 231 -5.91 12.55 -28.89
N THR A 232 -5.08 11.86 -29.63
CA THR A 232 -5.25 11.59 -31.05
C THR A 232 -6.22 10.44 -31.28
N SER A 233 -7.44 10.80 -31.59
CA SER A 233 -8.43 9.94 -32.21
C SER A 233 -7.96 9.53 -33.60
N THR A 234 -7.31 8.37 -33.73
CA THR A 234 -7.28 7.74 -35.06
C THR A 234 -6.83 6.29 -35.05
N SER A 235 -7.45 5.62 -35.89
CA SER A 235 -7.16 4.40 -36.62
C SER A 235 -7.72 3.11 -36.05
N SER A 236 -8.79 2.74 -36.68
CA SER A 236 -9.22 1.37 -36.88
C SER A 236 -8.09 0.54 -37.50
N SER A 237 -7.24 -0.03 -36.68
CA SER A 237 -6.40 -1.14 -37.12
C SER A 237 -7.33 -2.34 -37.35
N SER A 238 -7.21 -2.99 -38.51
CA SER A 238 -7.93 -4.21 -38.88
C SER A 238 -7.39 -5.39 -38.02
N THR A 239 -7.71 -5.37 -36.75
CA THR A 239 -7.26 -6.35 -35.79
C THR A 239 -8.11 -7.60 -35.85
N THR A 240 -7.50 -8.76 -35.88
CA THR A 240 -8.20 -10.05 -35.90
C THR A 240 -9.04 -10.21 -34.64
N HIS A 241 -10.34 -10.35 -34.80
CA HIS A 241 -11.39 -10.49 -33.77
C HIS A 241 -11.23 -11.69 -32.81
N SER A 242 -10.09 -12.38 -32.81
CA SER A 242 -9.87 -13.58 -31.98
C SER A 242 -9.04 -13.36 -30.73
N THR A 243 -8.53 -12.14 -30.50
CA THR A 243 -7.66 -11.85 -29.38
C THR A 243 -8.46 -11.44 -28.15
N VAL A 244 -8.33 -12.19 -27.06
CA VAL A 244 -8.86 -11.79 -25.76
C VAL A 244 -7.83 -10.95 -25.04
N VAL A 245 -8.26 -9.79 -24.55
CA VAL A 245 -7.46 -8.86 -23.76
C VAL A 245 -8.10 -8.75 -22.38
N HIS A 246 -7.31 -8.94 -21.36
CA HIS A 246 -7.69 -8.57 -20.00
C HIS A 246 -7.39 -7.10 -19.76
N VAL A 247 -8.41 -6.36 -19.34
CA VAL A 247 -8.30 -4.96 -18.94
C VAL A 247 -8.57 -4.88 -17.46
N SER A 248 -7.55 -4.55 -16.67
CA SER A 248 -7.68 -4.29 -15.24
C SER A 248 -7.31 -2.84 -14.96
N ALA A 249 -8.14 -2.15 -14.18
CA ALA A 249 -7.85 -0.77 -13.79
C ALA A 249 -8.43 -0.47 -12.41
N TYR A 250 -7.75 0.35 -11.63
CA TYR A 250 -8.26 0.79 -10.34
C TYR A 250 -7.96 2.25 -10.05
N SER A 251 -8.77 2.83 -9.16
CA SER A 251 -8.54 4.13 -8.53
C SER A 251 -8.87 4.05 -7.05
N THR A 252 -7.91 4.37 -6.19
CA THR A 252 -8.13 4.33 -4.74
C THR A 252 -9.11 5.40 -4.29
N ILE A 253 -9.04 6.62 -4.83
CA ILE A 253 -9.92 7.74 -4.42
C ILE A 253 -11.37 7.50 -4.80
N GLU A 254 -11.61 6.90 -5.99
CA GLU A 254 -12.96 6.63 -6.46
C GLU A 254 -13.47 5.27 -6.02
N GLN A 255 -12.60 4.44 -5.42
CA GLN A 255 -12.87 3.03 -5.12
C GLN A 255 -13.40 2.28 -6.34
N ALA A 256 -12.86 2.63 -7.50
CA ALA A 256 -13.24 2.05 -8.78
C ALA A 256 -12.29 0.89 -9.11
N LEU A 257 -12.88 -0.22 -9.50
CA LEU A 257 -12.16 -1.38 -10.02
C LEU A 257 -12.82 -1.82 -11.33
N ILE A 258 -11.98 -2.12 -12.32
CA ILE A 258 -12.37 -2.78 -13.56
C ILE A 258 -11.50 -4.02 -13.67
N SER A 259 -12.10 -5.16 -13.89
CA SER A 259 -11.40 -6.40 -14.25
C SER A 259 -12.28 -7.14 -15.25
N GLN A 260 -11.90 -7.16 -16.51
CA GLN A 260 -12.70 -7.73 -17.59
C GLN A 260 -11.81 -8.38 -18.65
N ALA A 261 -12.16 -9.62 -19.02
CA ALA A 261 -11.67 -10.27 -20.23
C ALA A 261 -12.58 -9.91 -21.39
N VAL A 262 -12.06 -9.23 -22.39
CA VAL A 262 -12.84 -8.74 -23.54
C VAL A 262 -12.16 -9.09 -24.85
N GLN A 263 -12.95 -9.37 -25.87
CA GLN A 263 -12.42 -9.66 -27.18
C GLN A 263 -12.05 -8.36 -27.90
N MET A 264 -10.82 -8.28 -28.41
CA MET A 264 -10.33 -7.11 -29.13
C MET A 264 -11.23 -6.77 -30.35
N GLY A 265 -11.48 -5.47 -30.53
CA GLY A 265 -12.32 -4.98 -31.64
C GLY A 265 -13.85 -5.04 -31.42
N THR A 266 -14.28 -5.51 -30.23
CA THR A 266 -15.71 -5.52 -29.86
C THR A 266 -16.15 -4.21 -29.22
N PRO A 267 -17.46 -3.91 -29.15
CA PRO A 267 -17.97 -2.76 -28.39
C PRO A 267 -17.62 -2.83 -26.91
N GLU A 268 -17.58 -4.04 -26.34
CA GLU A 268 -17.21 -4.29 -24.94
C GLU A 268 -15.74 -3.90 -24.70
N PHE A 269 -14.84 -4.25 -25.61
CA PHE A 269 -13.44 -3.81 -25.57
C PHE A 269 -13.34 -2.29 -25.57
N LYS A 270 -14.06 -1.62 -26.48
CA LYS A 270 -14.08 -0.16 -26.53
C LYS A 270 -14.60 0.44 -25.22
N ALA A 271 -15.66 -0.10 -24.65
CA ALA A 271 -16.21 0.37 -23.39
C ALA A 271 -15.24 0.15 -22.21
N ALA A 272 -14.57 -1.01 -22.13
CA ALA A 272 -13.58 -1.28 -21.08
C ALA A 272 -12.37 -0.35 -21.20
N THR A 273 -11.89 -0.12 -22.42
CA THR A 273 -10.76 0.79 -22.68
C THR A 273 -11.12 2.25 -22.40
N GLU A 274 -12.33 2.71 -22.74
CA GLU A 274 -12.79 4.06 -22.40
C GLU A 274 -12.88 4.27 -20.87
N LYS A 275 -13.36 3.28 -20.12
CA LYS A 275 -13.38 3.33 -18.65
C LYS A 275 -11.96 3.36 -18.08
N GLY A 276 -11.06 2.52 -18.56
CA GLY A 276 -9.64 2.54 -18.16
C GLY A 276 -9.00 3.90 -18.45
N ARG A 277 -9.26 4.46 -19.64
CA ARG A 277 -8.80 5.81 -20.01
C ARG A 277 -9.32 6.88 -19.04
N ALA A 278 -10.58 6.83 -18.66
CA ALA A 278 -11.14 7.77 -17.70
C ALA A 278 -10.44 7.70 -16.34
N ILE A 279 -10.08 6.50 -15.87
CA ILE A 279 -9.29 6.30 -14.63
C ILE A 279 -7.91 6.94 -14.75
N SER A 280 -7.17 6.68 -15.84
CA SER A 280 -5.84 7.23 -16.02
C SER A 280 -5.83 8.75 -16.24
N GLN A 281 -6.80 9.30 -16.97
CA GLN A 281 -6.90 10.76 -17.15
C GLN A 281 -7.07 11.48 -15.81
N ARG A 282 -7.80 10.87 -14.87
CA ARG A 282 -7.97 11.38 -13.50
C ARG A 282 -6.70 11.31 -12.66
N ALA A 283 -5.76 10.43 -13.03
CA ALA A 283 -4.45 10.36 -12.41
C ALA A 283 -3.70 11.70 -12.44
N ARG A 284 -3.87 12.50 -13.50
CA ARG A 284 -3.29 13.84 -13.63
C ARG A 284 -3.81 14.84 -12.58
N GLY A 285 -5.04 14.61 -12.07
CA GLY A 285 -5.67 15.44 -11.01
C GLY A 285 -5.62 14.79 -9.62
N LEU A 286 -4.80 13.77 -9.43
CA LEU A 286 -4.75 12.99 -8.18
C LEU A 286 -4.28 13.86 -7.01
N GLU A 287 -3.26 14.69 -7.22
CA GLU A 287 -2.76 15.65 -6.24
C GLU A 287 -3.85 16.66 -5.82
N ASP A 288 -4.52 17.28 -6.79
CA ASP A 288 -5.59 18.25 -6.53
C ASP A 288 -6.75 17.60 -5.78
N SER A 289 -7.08 16.35 -6.13
CA SER A 289 -8.15 15.58 -5.49
C SER A 289 -7.81 15.29 -4.03
N VAL A 290 -6.60 14.84 -3.73
CA VAL A 290 -6.13 14.60 -2.36
C VAL A 290 -6.07 15.89 -1.58
N ALA A 291 -5.49 16.95 -2.15
CA ALA A 291 -5.40 18.26 -1.50
C ALA A 291 -6.79 18.85 -1.17
N LYS A 292 -7.76 18.69 -2.07
CA LYS A 292 -9.14 19.07 -1.84
C LYS A 292 -9.76 18.34 -0.66
N ILE A 293 -9.58 17.00 -0.60
CA ILE A 293 -10.11 16.18 0.50
C ILE A 293 -9.46 16.58 1.83
N LEU A 294 -8.13 16.74 1.88
CA LEU A 294 -7.43 17.21 3.09
C LEU A 294 -7.98 18.56 3.58
N LYS A 295 -8.23 19.48 2.65
CA LYS A 295 -8.82 20.80 2.96
C LYS A 295 -10.25 20.68 3.49
N GLU A 296 -11.09 19.83 2.88
CA GLU A 296 -12.47 19.58 3.30
C GLU A 296 -12.56 18.96 4.70
N VAL A 297 -11.66 17.99 4.99
CA VAL A 297 -11.53 17.35 6.32
C VAL A 297 -10.89 18.31 7.34
N GLY A 298 -10.23 19.37 6.88
CA GLY A 298 -9.57 20.34 7.75
C GLY A 298 -8.21 19.92 8.25
N VAL A 299 -7.57 18.93 7.61
CA VAL A 299 -6.22 18.46 7.93
C VAL A 299 -5.19 19.38 7.28
N ARG A 300 -4.23 19.86 8.07
CA ARG A 300 -3.17 20.78 7.63
C ARG A 300 -1.88 20.49 8.38
N GLU A 301 -0.76 20.71 7.71
CA GLU A 301 0.56 20.63 8.32
C GLU A 301 0.69 21.57 9.53
N GLY A 302 1.38 21.09 10.56
CA GLY A 302 1.61 21.83 11.81
C GLY A 302 0.36 22.00 12.70
N ARG A 303 -0.72 21.27 12.42
CA ARG A 303 -1.91 21.20 13.28
C ARG A 303 -2.19 19.79 13.73
N LEU A 304 -2.68 19.69 14.97
CA LEU A 304 -3.15 18.40 15.48
C LEU A 304 -4.36 17.93 14.67
N VAL A 305 -4.39 16.63 14.41
CA VAL A 305 -5.46 15.93 13.72
C VAL A 305 -6.33 15.22 14.75
N THR A 306 -7.64 15.37 14.66
CA THR A 306 -8.55 14.66 15.56
C THR A 306 -8.84 13.24 15.09
N ARG A 307 -9.37 12.41 15.97
CA ARG A 307 -9.75 11.03 15.62
C ARG A 307 -10.90 10.98 14.61
N GLU A 308 -11.82 11.94 14.69
CA GLU A 308 -12.90 12.11 13.72
C GLU A 308 -12.36 12.46 12.33
N GLN A 309 -11.33 13.31 12.27
CA GLN A 309 -10.64 13.62 11.01
C GLN A 309 -9.91 12.38 10.48
N CYS A 310 -9.25 11.59 11.33
CA CYS A 310 -8.66 10.32 10.94
C CYS A 310 -9.71 9.37 10.32
N ALA A 311 -10.86 9.21 10.96
CA ALA A 311 -11.96 8.38 10.42
C ALA A 311 -12.48 8.92 9.07
N GLN A 312 -12.61 10.25 8.94
CA GLN A 312 -13.01 10.86 7.68
C GLN A 312 -12.00 10.64 6.56
N LEU A 313 -10.69 10.69 6.84
CA LEU A 313 -9.66 10.37 5.84
C LEU A 313 -9.78 8.93 5.35
N CYS A 314 -10.03 7.97 6.24
CA CYS A 314 -10.28 6.58 5.85
C CYS A 314 -11.54 6.46 4.97
N MET A 315 -12.68 7.04 5.41
CA MET A 315 -13.94 6.99 4.66
C MET A 315 -13.86 7.68 3.30
N ARG A 316 -12.98 8.67 3.14
CA ARG A 316 -12.75 9.37 1.87
C ARG A 316 -11.70 8.69 0.99
N ALA A 317 -11.26 7.49 1.39
CA ALA A 317 -10.31 6.63 0.66
C ALA A 317 -8.98 7.32 0.27
N VAL A 318 -8.53 8.30 1.07
CA VAL A 318 -7.21 8.92 0.91
C VAL A 318 -6.14 8.32 1.81
N VAL A 319 -6.51 7.37 2.68
CA VAL A 319 -5.55 6.50 3.36
C VAL A 319 -5.21 5.36 2.42
N VAL A 320 -4.01 5.36 1.88
CA VAL A 320 -3.56 4.36 0.91
C VAL A 320 -2.71 3.26 1.52
N GLU A 321 -2.08 3.53 2.66
CA GLU A 321 -1.29 2.56 3.41
C GLU A 321 -1.44 2.79 4.92
N LEU A 322 -1.50 1.71 5.69
CA LEU A 322 -1.30 1.74 7.13
C LEU A 322 0.20 1.62 7.44
N LEU A 323 0.66 2.36 8.43
CA LEU A 323 2.00 2.20 8.99
C LEU A 323 1.90 1.31 10.22
N LEU A 324 2.26 0.05 10.07
CA LEU A 324 2.39 -0.89 11.17
C LEU A 324 3.76 -0.70 11.80
N VAL A 325 3.77 -0.32 13.07
CA VAL A 325 5.00 -0.06 13.83
C VAL A 325 5.23 -1.22 14.80
N PRO A 326 6.43 -1.82 14.84
CA PRO A 326 6.74 -2.89 15.78
C PRO A 326 6.53 -2.43 17.23
N VAL A 327 5.97 -3.29 18.06
CA VAL A 327 5.75 -2.97 19.48
C VAL A 327 7.06 -2.73 20.22
N GLU A 328 8.17 -3.31 19.79
CA GLU A 328 9.52 -3.06 20.32
C GLU A 328 9.98 -1.60 20.17
N CYS A 329 9.36 -0.85 19.27
CA CYS A 329 9.59 0.60 19.14
C CYS A 329 8.94 1.40 20.27
N LEU A 330 8.01 0.81 21.02
CA LEU A 330 7.41 1.46 22.20
C LEU A 330 8.47 1.68 23.29
N ARG A 331 8.49 2.91 23.81
CA ARG A 331 9.48 3.32 24.82
C ARG A 331 9.51 2.39 26.02
N GLN A 332 8.33 1.96 26.50
CA GLN A 332 8.22 1.10 27.68
C GLN A 332 8.79 -0.29 27.41
N ILE A 333 8.54 -0.87 26.25
CA ILE A 333 9.09 -2.18 25.84
C ILE A 333 10.61 -2.08 25.67
N ARG A 334 11.10 -1.00 25.05
CA ARG A 334 12.55 -0.76 24.92
C ARG A 334 13.24 -0.67 26.26
N TYR A 335 12.67 0.06 27.22
CA TYR A 335 13.24 0.12 28.59
C TYR A 335 13.21 -1.24 29.28
N TRP A 336 12.15 -2.01 29.13
CA TRP A 336 12.07 -3.35 29.66
C TRP A 336 13.15 -4.26 29.06
N THR A 337 13.34 -4.24 27.73
CA THR A 337 14.38 -5.01 27.04
C THR A 337 15.79 -4.64 27.53
N ILE A 338 16.08 -3.32 27.65
CA ILE A 338 17.37 -2.85 28.17
C ILE A 338 17.59 -3.30 29.63
N ALA A 339 16.55 -3.27 30.46
CA ALA A 339 16.64 -3.70 31.85
C ALA A 339 16.94 -5.20 32.00
N LEU A 340 16.47 -6.04 31.07
CA LEU A 340 16.69 -7.49 31.10
C LEU A 340 18.02 -7.91 30.47
N TYR A 341 18.40 -7.32 29.36
CA TYR A 341 19.53 -7.81 28.53
C TYR A 341 20.76 -6.89 28.59
N GLY A 342 20.65 -5.72 29.22
CA GLY A 342 21.69 -4.70 29.23
C GLY A 342 21.79 -3.94 27.90
N CYS A 343 22.61 -2.88 27.89
CA CYS A 343 23.01 -2.25 26.62
C CYS A 343 24.17 -3.08 26.05
N GLU A 344 23.90 -3.93 25.04
CA GLU A 344 24.97 -4.44 24.18
C GLU A 344 25.52 -3.33 23.29
#